data_765f2893fee00bdd38033a3e494c0b28
#
_entry.id   765f2893fee00bdd38033a3e494c0b28
#
_cell.length_a   1.000
_cell.length_b   1.000
_cell.length_c   1.000
_cell.angle_alpha   90.00
_cell.angle_beta   90.00
_cell.angle_gamma   90.00
#
_symmetry.space_group_name_H-M   'P 1'
#
loop_
_entity.id
_entity.type
_entity.pdbx_description
1 polymer ?
#
loop_
_entity_poly.entity_id
_entity_poly.type
_entity_poly.pdbx_seq_one_letter_code
_entity_poly.pdbx_strand_id
1 'polypeptide(L)'
;ITAGVETDVVSPAFLEGMNRMTFNLVPSKFTADTFNRCIFDKMEDLPNGQKQKVGEIKNEKPLAVLFEGIDTNVYYPKDKYQAKKDDPILYDELNELITEDFAYLHVGQWGTQGFGEDRKNIGVLIKSFLKAFSNIPNPPALVLKTNGANFSVLDRHDIKRRIKHVKDMFTGVDLP
;
A
#
# COMPACT_ATOMS: atom_id res chain seq x y z
N ILE A 1 12.87 -7.45 15.30
CA ILE A 1 12.51 -6.87 13.99
C ILE A 1 11.06 -6.47 14.09
N THR A 2 10.74 -5.26 13.72
CA THR A 2 9.35 -4.77 13.66
C THR A 2 8.97 -4.45 12.22
N ALA A 3 7.68 -4.60 11.91
CA ALA A 3 7.13 -4.09 10.65
C ALA A 3 7.29 -2.57 10.60
N GLY A 4 7.43 -2.02 9.40
CA GLY A 4 7.48 -0.58 9.21
C GLY A 4 6.20 0.11 9.66
N VAL A 5 6.29 1.35 10.08
CA VAL A 5 5.16 2.26 10.21
C VAL A 5 5.23 3.28 9.07
N GLU A 6 4.09 3.52 8.44
CA GLU A 6 3.95 4.41 7.29
C GLU A 6 3.34 5.77 7.70
N THR A 7 3.10 5.94 9.01
CA THR A 7 2.56 7.14 9.62
C THR A 7 3.65 7.95 10.31
N ASP A 8 3.43 9.23 10.49
CA ASP A 8 4.36 10.15 11.16
C ASP A 8 4.23 10.14 12.69
N VAL A 9 3.25 9.41 13.21
CA VAL A 9 3.03 9.17 14.65
C VAL A 9 2.76 7.68 14.88
N VAL A 10 3.37 7.10 15.90
CA VAL A 10 3.14 5.71 16.33
C VAL A 10 2.23 5.63 17.56
N SER A 11 1.60 4.49 17.78
CA SER A 11 0.89 4.23 19.02
C SER A 11 1.87 4.09 20.20
N PRO A 12 1.56 4.59 21.41
CA PRO A 12 2.35 4.35 22.62
C PRO A 12 2.64 2.86 22.87
N ALA A 13 1.70 1.97 22.55
CA ALA A 13 1.87 0.53 22.71
C ALA A 13 3.02 -0.05 21.87
N PHE A 14 3.35 0.55 20.69
CA PHE A 14 4.54 0.15 19.92
C PHE A 14 5.82 0.48 20.67
N LEU A 15 5.93 1.68 21.28
CA LEU A 15 7.09 2.09 22.04
C LEU A 15 7.26 1.21 23.28
N GLU A 16 6.18 0.90 24.00
CA GLU A 16 6.22 -0.04 25.12
C GLU A 16 6.67 -1.44 24.69
N GLY A 17 6.20 -1.92 23.53
CA GLY A 17 6.65 -3.18 22.96
C GLY A 17 8.14 -3.17 22.61
N MET A 18 8.63 -2.11 22.00
CA MET A 18 10.05 -1.93 21.65
C MET A 18 10.94 -1.88 22.90
N ASN A 19 10.48 -1.23 23.96
CA ASN A 19 11.24 -1.12 25.22
C ASN A 19 11.38 -2.45 25.97
N ARG A 20 10.60 -3.48 25.62
CA ARG A 20 10.76 -4.85 26.13
C ARG A 20 11.88 -5.63 25.41
N MET A 21 12.35 -5.11 24.27
CA MET A 21 13.39 -5.76 23.47
C MET A 21 14.77 -5.24 23.86
N THR A 22 15.80 -6.05 23.60
CA THR A 22 17.19 -5.63 23.82
C THR A 22 17.66 -4.68 22.71
N PHE A 23 17.18 -4.90 21.50
CA PHE A 23 17.55 -4.16 20.30
C PHE A 23 16.43 -4.23 19.26
N ASN A 24 16.21 -3.14 18.52
CA ASN A 24 15.16 -3.04 17.51
C ASN A 24 15.75 -2.80 16.11
N LEU A 25 15.18 -3.46 15.11
CA LEU A 25 15.46 -3.24 13.69
C LEU A 25 14.20 -2.74 12.99
N VAL A 26 14.34 -1.70 12.19
CA VAL A 26 13.27 -1.09 11.39
C VAL A 26 13.68 -0.99 9.91
N PRO A 27 12.70 -1.00 8.97
CA PRO A 27 13.01 -1.11 7.54
C PRO A 27 13.50 0.19 6.91
N SER A 28 13.30 1.34 7.56
CA SER A 28 13.66 2.62 6.96
C SER A 28 14.09 3.66 7.99
N LYS A 29 14.81 4.67 7.49
CA LYS A 29 15.15 5.86 8.28
C LYS A 29 13.89 6.61 8.73
N PHE A 30 12.88 6.74 7.87
CA PHE A 30 11.60 7.34 8.22
C PHE A 30 10.98 6.68 9.44
N THR A 31 10.92 5.35 9.45
CA THR A 31 10.40 4.58 10.59
C THR A 31 11.24 4.81 11.85
N ALA A 32 12.58 4.80 11.73
CA ALA A 32 13.47 5.07 12.86
C ALA A 32 13.24 6.47 13.45
N ASP A 33 13.18 7.47 12.59
CA ASP A 33 12.95 8.87 12.99
C ASP A 33 11.56 9.03 13.65
N THR A 34 10.55 8.34 13.13
CA THR A 34 9.19 8.34 13.71
C THR A 34 9.17 7.76 15.13
N PHE A 35 9.79 6.60 15.35
CA PHE A 35 9.88 6.02 16.69
C PHE A 35 10.65 6.89 17.68
N ASN A 36 11.74 7.51 17.25
CA ASN A 36 12.59 8.33 18.13
C ASN A 36 11.98 9.69 18.48
N ARG A 37 11.11 10.27 17.62
CA ARG A 37 10.49 11.56 17.90
C ARG A 37 9.19 11.48 18.67
N CYS A 38 8.53 10.29 18.71
CA CYS A 38 7.27 10.13 19.42
C CYS A 38 7.50 10.01 20.92
N ILE A 39 6.87 10.91 21.67
CA ILE A 39 6.87 10.93 23.14
C ILE A 39 5.44 11.11 23.61
N PHE A 40 4.99 10.29 24.54
CA PHE A 40 3.64 10.33 25.09
C PHE A 40 3.69 10.42 26.61
N ASP A 41 2.70 11.06 27.21
CA ASP A 41 2.53 11.05 28.65
C ASP A 41 2.06 9.68 29.15
N LYS A 42 2.76 9.11 30.11
CA LYS A 42 2.31 7.91 30.81
C LYS A 42 1.38 8.34 31.93
N MET A 43 0.11 7.94 31.81
CA MET A 43 -0.93 8.30 32.77
C MET A 43 -1.30 7.10 33.63
N GLU A 44 -1.54 7.33 34.91
CA GLU A 44 -2.11 6.35 35.86
C GLU A 44 -3.42 6.86 36.45
N ASP A 45 -4.36 5.95 36.64
CA ASP A 45 -5.65 6.27 37.25
C ASP A 45 -5.50 6.30 38.80
N LEU A 46 -5.88 7.41 39.40
CA LEU A 46 -5.91 7.57 40.85
C LEU A 46 -7.21 6.99 41.44
N PRO A 47 -7.23 6.61 42.75
CA PRO A 47 -8.42 6.08 43.41
C PRO A 47 -9.65 7.02 43.36
N ASN A 48 -9.44 8.31 43.15
CA ASN A 48 -10.49 9.33 43.00
C ASN A 48 -11.02 9.49 41.57
N GLY A 49 -10.58 8.63 40.63
CA GLY A 49 -10.98 8.67 39.23
C GLY A 49 -10.24 9.72 38.36
N GLN A 50 -9.31 10.47 38.94
CA GLN A 50 -8.45 11.40 38.20
C GLN A 50 -7.26 10.66 37.58
N LYS A 51 -6.73 11.20 36.47
CA LYS A 51 -5.50 10.69 35.85
C LYS A 51 -4.32 11.57 36.24
N GLN A 52 -3.21 10.93 36.62
CA GLN A 52 -1.97 11.62 36.93
C GLN A 52 -0.87 11.18 35.96
N LYS A 53 -0.09 12.16 35.46
CA LYS A 53 1.12 11.88 34.70
C LYS A 53 2.18 11.31 35.63
N VAL A 54 2.64 10.08 35.35
CA VAL A 54 3.67 9.38 36.12
C VAL A 54 4.98 9.23 35.40
N GLY A 55 5.05 9.66 34.13
CA GLY A 55 6.26 9.57 33.33
C GLY A 55 6.02 9.82 31.84
N GLU A 56 6.91 9.34 31.02
CA GLU A 56 6.83 9.40 29.56
C GLU A 56 7.00 8.02 28.94
N ILE A 57 6.35 7.80 27.80
CA ILE A 57 6.53 6.63 26.96
C ILE A 57 7.27 7.10 25.70
N LYS A 58 8.52 6.68 25.54
CA LYS A 58 9.39 6.99 24.40
C LYS A 58 10.29 5.78 24.10
N ASN A 59 10.97 5.80 22.95
CA ASN A 59 11.97 4.77 22.65
C ASN A 59 13.18 4.91 23.58
N GLU A 60 13.45 3.86 24.37
CA GLU A 60 14.57 3.78 25.31
C GLU A 60 15.61 2.73 24.88
N LYS A 61 15.40 2.06 23.76
CA LYS A 61 16.24 0.96 23.31
C LYS A 61 17.01 1.30 22.03
N PRO A 62 18.18 0.69 21.84
CA PRO A 62 18.93 0.85 20.61
C PRO A 62 18.07 0.46 19.40
N LEU A 63 18.15 1.29 18.35
CA LEU A 63 17.38 1.16 17.12
C LEU A 63 18.32 1.32 15.93
N ALA A 64 18.28 0.39 14.98
CA ALA A 64 19.00 0.48 13.73
C ALA A 64 18.09 0.23 12.52
N VAL A 65 18.49 0.81 11.39
CA VAL A 65 17.81 0.59 10.12
C VAL A 65 18.39 -0.65 9.45
N LEU A 66 17.54 -1.63 9.17
CA LEU A 66 17.81 -2.73 8.26
C LEU A 66 16.91 -2.55 7.05
N PHE A 67 17.46 -1.94 6.00
CA PHE A 67 16.72 -1.63 4.79
C PHE A 67 16.24 -2.91 4.09
N GLU A 68 14.97 -2.89 3.64
CA GLU A 68 14.42 -3.96 2.81
C GLU A 68 14.96 -3.82 1.39
N GLY A 69 15.81 -4.77 1.02
CA GLY A 69 16.44 -4.81 -0.30
C GLY A 69 15.56 -5.48 -1.36
N ILE A 70 15.97 -5.30 -2.61
CA ILE A 70 15.42 -5.99 -3.77
C ILE A 70 16.56 -6.64 -4.55
N ASP A 71 16.34 -7.83 -5.11
CA ASP A 71 17.30 -8.44 -6.00
C ASP A 71 17.26 -7.76 -7.38
N THR A 72 18.27 -6.94 -7.64
CA THR A 72 18.39 -6.18 -8.88
C THR A 72 18.76 -7.03 -10.09
N ASN A 73 19.15 -8.30 -9.90
CA ASN A 73 19.30 -9.25 -11.01
C ASN A 73 17.94 -9.79 -11.50
N VAL A 74 16.93 -9.77 -10.63
CA VAL A 74 15.55 -10.18 -10.95
C VAL A 74 14.69 -8.99 -11.34
N TYR A 75 14.83 -7.88 -10.60
CA TYR A 75 14.02 -6.66 -10.79
C TYR A 75 14.91 -5.54 -11.33
N TYR A 76 14.92 -5.38 -12.63
CA TYR A 76 15.68 -4.33 -13.33
C TYR A 76 14.87 -3.76 -14.51
N PRO A 77 15.12 -2.51 -14.92
CA PRO A 77 14.49 -1.94 -16.09
C PRO A 77 14.84 -2.74 -17.34
N LYS A 78 13.84 -3.12 -18.12
CA LYS A 78 14.02 -3.79 -19.41
C LYS A 78 13.52 -2.88 -20.53
N ASP A 79 14.27 -2.79 -21.61
CA ASP A 79 13.74 -2.21 -22.83
C ASP A 79 12.76 -3.18 -23.54
N LYS A 80 12.02 -2.64 -24.51
CA LYS A 80 10.99 -3.40 -25.24
C LYS A 80 11.57 -4.63 -25.94
N TYR A 81 12.79 -4.54 -26.49
CA TYR A 81 13.43 -5.64 -27.19
C TYR A 81 13.79 -6.78 -26.23
N GLN A 82 14.39 -6.45 -25.09
CA GLN A 82 14.73 -7.44 -24.08
C GLN A 82 13.47 -8.07 -23.46
N ALA A 83 12.43 -7.28 -23.19
CA ALA A 83 11.16 -7.80 -22.68
C ALA A 83 10.52 -8.82 -23.64
N LYS A 84 10.47 -8.51 -24.93
CA LYS A 84 9.95 -9.42 -25.97
C LYS A 84 10.79 -10.68 -26.13
N LYS A 85 12.11 -10.58 -25.97
CA LYS A 85 13.02 -11.73 -26.03
C LYS A 85 12.85 -12.68 -24.86
N ASP A 86 12.65 -12.12 -23.65
CA ASP A 86 12.54 -12.91 -22.42
C ASP A 86 11.22 -13.66 -22.32
N ASP A 87 10.11 -13.04 -22.73
CA ASP A 87 8.78 -13.66 -22.74
C ASP A 87 7.95 -13.09 -23.92
N PRO A 88 8.11 -13.65 -25.12
CA PRO A 88 7.42 -13.15 -26.30
C PRO A 88 5.90 -13.30 -26.21
N ILE A 89 5.40 -14.36 -25.56
CA ILE A 89 3.96 -14.61 -25.43
C ILE A 89 3.32 -13.54 -24.57
N LEU A 90 3.83 -13.34 -23.36
CA LEU A 90 3.32 -12.32 -22.44
C LEU A 90 3.48 -10.91 -23.04
N TYR A 91 4.58 -10.65 -23.74
CA TYR A 91 4.82 -9.37 -24.39
C TYR A 91 3.74 -9.07 -25.44
N ASP A 92 3.47 -10.02 -26.33
CA ASP A 92 2.48 -9.85 -27.39
C ASP A 92 1.06 -9.77 -26.82
N GLU A 93 0.69 -10.60 -25.82
CA GLU A 93 -0.60 -10.50 -25.10
C GLU A 93 -0.81 -9.13 -24.45
N LEU A 94 0.22 -8.58 -23.79
CA LEU A 94 0.11 -7.26 -23.15
C LEU A 94 -0.03 -6.14 -24.19
N ASN A 95 0.66 -6.21 -25.33
CA ASN A 95 0.51 -5.21 -26.40
C ASN A 95 -0.85 -5.28 -27.11
N GLU A 96 -1.48 -6.46 -27.17
CA GLU A 96 -2.84 -6.59 -27.69
C GLU A 96 -3.90 -6.02 -26.71
N LEU A 97 -3.64 -6.15 -25.42
CA LEU A 97 -4.56 -5.70 -24.35
C LEU A 97 -4.43 -4.21 -24.02
N ILE A 98 -3.22 -3.65 -24.13
CA ILE A 98 -2.91 -2.27 -23.80
C ILE A 98 -2.55 -1.54 -25.08
N THR A 99 -3.53 -0.86 -25.64
CA THR A 99 -3.40 -0.11 -26.91
C THR A 99 -3.05 1.35 -26.70
N GLU A 100 -3.13 1.81 -25.45
CA GLU A 100 -2.84 3.18 -25.05
C GLU A 100 -1.33 3.44 -25.01
N ASP A 101 -0.95 4.69 -25.33
CA ASP A 101 0.46 5.11 -25.34
C ASP A 101 1.14 5.06 -23.96
N PHE A 102 0.35 5.13 -22.90
CA PHE A 102 0.82 5.10 -21.53
C PHE A 102 -0.11 4.29 -20.63
N ALA A 103 0.49 3.54 -19.69
CA ALA A 103 -0.26 2.75 -18.73
C ALA A 103 0.25 2.98 -17.30
N TYR A 104 -0.68 3.19 -16.37
CA TYR A 104 -0.41 3.08 -14.94
C TYR A 104 -0.52 1.62 -14.51
N LEU A 105 0.44 1.12 -13.74
CA LEU A 105 0.42 -0.23 -13.19
C LEU A 105 0.20 -0.20 -11.67
N HIS A 106 -0.80 -0.93 -11.21
CA HIS A 106 -0.95 -1.27 -9.80
C HIS A 106 -0.76 -2.76 -9.57
N VAL A 107 0.09 -3.12 -8.61
CA VAL A 107 0.30 -4.51 -8.19
C VAL A 107 -0.04 -4.64 -6.71
N GLY A 108 -0.99 -5.49 -6.38
CA GLY A 108 -1.37 -5.70 -4.98
C GLY A 108 -2.64 -6.51 -4.80
N GLN A 109 -2.79 -7.08 -3.61
CA GLN A 109 -4.01 -7.79 -3.23
C GLN A 109 -5.12 -6.78 -2.91
N TRP A 110 -6.32 -7.03 -3.45
CA TRP A 110 -7.53 -6.29 -3.11
C TRP A 110 -8.27 -7.01 -1.99
N GLY A 111 -8.11 -6.51 -0.77
CA GLY A 111 -8.75 -7.08 0.42
C GLY A 111 -10.27 -7.14 0.34
N THR A 112 -10.87 -7.85 1.29
CA THR A 112 -12.33 -8.07 1.35
C THR A 112 -13.12 -6.93 1.98
N GLN A 113 -12.43 -5.92 2.52
CA GLN A 113 -13.02 -4.74 3.13
C GLN A 113 -13.85 -3.93 2.12
N GLY A 114 -14.72 -3.07 2.60
CA GLY A 114 -15.55 -2.19 1.81
C GLY A 114 -14.75 -1.19 0.95
N PHE A 115 -15.47 -0.44 0.13
CA PHE A 115 -14.87 0.61 -0.70
C PHE A 115 -14.18 1.68 0.17
N GLY A 116 -12.88 1.89 -0.05
CA GLY A 116 -12.08 2.86 0.70
C GLY A 116 -11.57 2.36 2.07
N GLU A 117 -11.88 1.12 2.43
CA GLU A 117 -11.46 0.52 3.72
C GLU A 117 -10.32 -0.49 3.56
N ASP A 118 -10.01 -0.92 2.33
CA ASP A 118 -8.88 -1.81 2.10
C ASP A 118 -7.54 -1.06 2.20
N ARG A 119 -6.54 -1.73 2.75
CA ARG A 119 -5.21 -1.13 3.02
C ARG A 119 -4.53 -0.55 1.78
N LYS A 120 -4.82 -1.07 0.60
CA LYS A 120 -4.25 -0.60 -0.68
C LYS A 120 -5.12 0.42 -1.39
N ASN A 121 -6.34 0.66 -0.89
CA ASN A 121 -7.30 1.63 -1.44
C ASN A 121 -7.54 1.47 -2.95
N ILE A 122 -7.58 0.21 -3.44
CA ILE A 122 -7.68 -0.07 -4.88
C ILE A 122 -8.98 0.50 -5.47
N GLY A 123 -10.08 0.42 -4.74
CA GLY A 123 -11.35 1.03 -5.17
C GLY A 123 -11.23 2.55 -5.33
N VAL A 124 -10.55 3.21 -4.39
CA VAL A 124 -10.29 4.67 -4.44
C VAL A 124 -9.31 5.00 -5.56
N LEU A 125 -8.29 4.19 -5.79
CA LEU A 125 -7.37 4.34 -6.93
C LEU A 125 -8.13 4.32 -8.26
N ILE A 126 -9.00 3.31 -8.48
CA ILE A 126 -9.81 3.21 -9.70
C ILE A 126 -10.72 4.44 -9.85
N LYS A 127 -11.43 4.83 -8.77
CA LYS A 127 -12.29 6.02 -8.79
C LYS A 127 -11.52 7.28 -9.15
N SER A 128 -10.34 7.47 -8.56
CA SER A 128 -9.50 8.63 -8.82
C SER A 128 -9.00 8.66 -10.26
N PHE A 129 -8.59 7.50 -10.79
CA PHE A 129 -8.19 7.33 -12.18
C PHE A 129 -9.34 7.68 -13.14
N LEU A 130 -10.51 7.08 -12.95
CA LEU A 130 -11.67 7.37 -13.77
C LEU A 130 -12.05 8.86 -13.72
N LYS A 131 -12.01 9.48 -12.54
CA LYS A 131 -12.28 10.91 -12.38
C LYS A 131 -11.25 11.80 -13.10
N ALA A 132 -9.97 11.41 -13.06
CA ALA A 132 -8.90 12.20 -13.66
C ALA A 132 -8.89 12.13 -15.18
N PHE A 133 -9.28 10.98 -15.76
CA PHE A 133 -9.14 10.70 -17.18
C PHE A 133 -10.47 10.53 -17.93
N SER A 134 -11.62 10.79 -17.28
CA SER A 134 -12.92 10.85 -17.98
C SER A 134 -12.97 12.04 -18.93
N ASN A 135 -13.63 11.85 -20.08
CA ASN A 135 -13.79 12.86 -21.14
C ASN A 135 -12.46 13.41 -21.71
N ILE A 136 -11.35 12.68 -21.54
CA ILE A 136 -10.06 13.07 -22.10
C ILE A 136 -9.82 12.25 -23.36
N PRO A 137 -9.49 12.89 -24.50
CA PRO A 137 -9.06 12.19 -25.70
C PRO A 137 -7.75 11.42 -25.42
N ASN A 138 -7.68 10.18 -25.87
CA ASN A 138 -6.52 9.30 -25.67
C ASN A 138 -6.11 9.17 -24.18
N PRO A 139 -6.99 8.70 -23.30
CA PRO A 139 -6.64 8.53 -21.90
C PRO A 139 -5.61 7.40 -21.76
N PRO A 140 -4.81 7.40 -20.68
CA PRO A 140 -3.93 6.27 -20.38
C PRO A 140 -4.70 5.03 -19.97
N ALA A 141 -4.08 3.85 -20.02
CA ALA A 141 -4.62 2.64 -19.40
C ALA A 141 -4.37 2.57 -17.89
N LEU A 142 -5.24 1.87 -17.16
CA LEU A 142 -4.97 1.43 -15.79
C LEU A 142 -4.88 -0.09 -15.75
N VAL A 143 -3.69 -0.61 -15.57
CA VAL A 143 -3.43 -2.04 -15.46
C VAL A 143 -3.43 -2.47 -14.01
N LEU A 144 -4.32 -3.40 -13.66
CA LEU A 144 -4.43 -3.93 -12.31
C LEU A 144 -3.95 -5.38 -12.27
N LYS A 145 -2.76 -5.62 -11.72
CA LYS A 145 -2.32 -6.97 -11.33
C LYS A 145 -2.77 -7.21 -9.90
N THR A 146 -3.97 -7.74 -9.75
CA THR A 146 -4.62 -7.90 -8.45
C THR A 146 -5.30 -9.25 -8.31
N ASN A 147 -5.54 -9.67 -7.09
CA ASN A 147 -6.31 -10.84 -6.73
C ASN A 147 -7.11 -10.58 -5.45
N GLY A 148 -8.08 -11.45 -5.17
CA GLY A 148 -8.71 -11.53 -3.86
C GLY A 148 -7.86 -12.35 -2.88
N ALA A 149 -8.53 -12.98 -1.90
CA ALA A 149 -7.83 -13.74 -0.87
C ALA A 149 -7.39 -15.15 -1.31
N ASN A 150 -8.07 -15.78 -2.29
CA ASN A 150 -7.98 -17.22 -2.56
C ASN A 150 -7.49 -17.59 -3.96
N PHE A 151 -7.16 -16.65 -4.82
CA PHE A 151 -6.71 -16.89 -6.21
C PHE A 151 -7.65 -17.78 -7.05
N SER A 152 -8.94 -17.73 -6.78
CA SER A 152 -9.95 -18.59 -7.41
C SER A 152 -10.67 -17.87 -8.55
N VAL A 153 -11.45 -18.64 -9.33
CA VAL A 153 -12.37 -18.09 -10.34
C VAL A 153 -13.39 -17.14 -9.69
N LEU A 154 -13.83 -17.45 -8.47
CA LEU A 154 -14.75 -16.59 -7.70
C LEU A 154 -14.10 -15.25 -7.34
N ASP A 155 -12.82 -15.23 -6.99
CA ASP A 155 -12.07 -13.99 -6.76
C ASP A 155 -12.04 -13.11 -8.00
N ARG A 156 -11.84 -13.70 -9.18
CA ARG A 156 -11.86 -12.94 -10.45
C ARG A 156 -13.22 -12.32 -10.72
N HIS A 157 -14.29 -13.04 -10.45
CA HIS A 157 -15.66 -12.52 -10.58
C HIS A 157 -15.93 -11.39 -9.58
N ASP A 158 -15.49 -11.54 -8.33
CA ASP A 158 -15.64 -10.52 -7.31
C ASP A 158 -14.88 -9.24 -7.66
N ILE A 159 -13.63 -9.34 -8.13
CA ILE A 159 -12.86 -8.18 -8.59
C ILE A 159 -13.55 -7.46 -9.74
N LYS A 160 -14.04 -8.18 -10.74
CA LYS A 160 -14.78 -7.58 -11.86
C LYS A 160 -16.05 -6.87 -11.37
N ARG A 161 -16.78 -7.46 -10.41
CA ARG A 161 -17.96 -6.83 -9.80
C ARG A 161 -17.61 -5.54 -9.07
N ARG A 162 -16.48 -5.51 -8.32
CA ARG A 162 -16.01 -4.32 -7.61
C ARG A 162 -15.57 -3.22 -8.58
N ILE A 163 -14.87 -3.56 -9.65
CA ILE A 163 -14.54 -2.61 -10.72
C ILE A 163 -15.80 -2.02 -11.31
N LYS A 164 -16.78 -2.87 -11.65
CA LYS A 164 -18.07 -2.42 -12.17
C LYS A 164 -18.76 -1.48 -11.18
N HIS A 165 -18.80 -1.81 -9.91
CA HIS A 165 -19.39 -0.95 -8.88
C HIS A 165 -18.75 0.45 -8.87
N VAL A 166 -17.43 0.55 -9.01
CA VAL A 166 -16.76 1.86 -9.08
C VAL A 166 -17.11 2.59 -10.38
N LYS A 167 -17.16 1.89 -11.52
CA LYS A 167 -17.58 2.49 -12.80
C LYS A 167 -19.01 3.00 -12.74
N ASP A 168 -19.92 2.29 -12.09
CA ASP A 168 -21.34 2.66 -11.93
C ASP A 168 -21.53 3.95 -11.09
N MET A 169 -20.50 4.43 -10.38
CA MET A 169 -20.54 5.74 -9.70
C MET A 169 -20.42 6.93 -10.66
N PHE A 170 -20.11 6.67 -11.93
CA PHE A 170 -19.95 7.69 -12.97
C PHE A 170 -21.07 7.54 -13.98
N THR A 171 -21.96 8.53 -14.05
CA THR A 171 -23.09 8.55 -15.00
C THR A 171 -22.92 9.71 -15.96
N GLY A 172 -23.15 9.46 -17.26
CA GLY A 172 -23.13 10.51 -18.28
C GLY A 172 -21.74 11.04 -18.62
N VAL A 173 -20.68 10.30 -18.31
CA VAL A 173 -19.29 10.61 -18.67
C VAL A 173 -18.69 9.48 -19.49
N ASP A 174 -17.81 9.84 -20.42
CA ASP A 174 -17.00 8.88 -21.17
C ASP A 174 -15.84 8.42 -20.28
N LEU A 175 -15.76 7.10 -20.03
CA LEU A 175 -14.76 6.51 -19.16
C LEU A 175 -13.60 5.93 -19.98
N PRO A 176 -12.36 6.07 -19.47
CA PRO A 176 -11.19 5.44 -20.05
C PRO A 176 -11.24 3.92 -19.97
#